data_d1856ceda79a5a33687a5c67d9a4e96a
#
_entry.id   d1856ceda79a5a33687a5c67d9a4e96a
#
_cell.length_a   1.000
_cell.length_b   1.000
_cell.length_c   1.000
_cell.angle_alpha   90.00
_cell.angle_beta   90.00
_cell.angle_gamma   90.00
#
_symmetry.space_group_name_H-M   'P 1'
#
loop_
_entity.id
_entity.type
_entity.pdbx_description
1 polymer ?
#
loop_
_entity_poly.entity_id
_entity_poly.type
_entity_poly.pdbx_seq_one_letter_code
_entity_poly.pdbx_strand_id
1 'polypeptide(L)'
;MKTTQKVRKILSYYESDNPGTKANLARILMQGKLGGTGKLLILPVDQGFEHGPARSFAPNPVGYDPHYHFQLAIDAGLSAFASPLGMIEAGADTFAGQIPTILKVNSANSLARIKDQAVTGSVQDALRLGCSAIGFTIYPGADEQFAMMEE
;
A
#
# COMPACT_ATOMS: atom_id res chain seq x y z
N MET A 1 -5.83 19.39 -9.56
CA MET A 1 -6.85 19.52 -8.49
C MET A 1 -6.31 20.41 -7.39
N LYS A 2 -7.12 21.37 -6.86
CA LYS A 2 -6.67 22.27 -5.79
C LYS A 2 -6.87 21.59 -4.43
N THR A 3 -5.81 21.50 -3.61
CA THR A 3 -5.89 20.92 -2.25
C THR A 3 -6.84 21.71 -1.35
N THR A 4 -7.59 21.02 -0.50
CA THR A 4 -8.47 21.64 0.50
C THR A 4 -7.67 22.30 1.62
N GLN A 5 -8.31 23.17 2.40
CA GLN A 5 -7.68 23.79 3.57
C GLN A 5 -7.23 22.74 4.58
N LYS A 6 -8.03 21.68 4.77
CA LYS A 6 -7.70 20.57 5.68
C LYS A 6 -6.42 19.84 5.24
N VAL A 7 -6.33 19.51 3.95
CA VAL A 7 -5.15 18.84 3.39
C VAL A 7 -3.92 19.75 3.48
N ARG A 8 -4.06 21.06 3.14
CA ARG A 8 -2.94 22.00 3.32
C ARG A 8 -2.45 22.09 4.77
N LYS A 9 -3.37 22.03 5.75
CA LYS A 9 -3.00 22.00 7.18
C LYS A 9 -2.22 20.74 7.51
N ILE A 10 -2.61 19.58 7.00
CA ILE A 10 -1.86 18.33 7.19
C ILE A 10 -0.47 18.45 6.56
N LEU A 11 -0.37 18.90 5.31
CA LEU A 11 0.90 19.05 4.61
C LEU A 11 1.86 20.04 5.29
N SER A 12 1.34 21.02 6.04
CA SER A 12 2.18 21.96 6.79
C SER A 12 2.91 21.34 7.98
N TYR A 13 2.54 20.13 8.40
CA TYR A 13 3.30 19.38 9.41
C TYR A 13 4.53 18.67 8.84
N TYR A 14 4.66 18.66 7.51
CA TYR A 14 5.73 17.99 6.76
C TYR A 14 6.63 19.01 6.05
N GLU A 15 6.86 20.17 6.67
CA GLU A 15 7.68 21.25 6.06
C GLU A 15 9.16 20.87 5.90
N SER A 16 9.68 19.94 6.74
CA SER A 16 11.03 19.42 6.62
C SER A 16 11.21 18.35 5.54
N ASP A 17 10.09 17.81 5.02
CA ASP A 17 10.12 16.77 3.99
C ASP A 17 10.31 17.34 2.59
N ASN A 18 10.83 16.49 1.69
CA ASN A 18 11.02 16.89 0.31
C ASN A 18 9.67 17.06 -0.45
N PRO A 19 9.66 17.83 -1.55
CA PRO A 19 8.45 18.08 -2.31
C PRO A 19 7.78 16.83 -2.86
N GLY A 20 8.54 15.78 -3.20
CA GLY A 20 8.03 14.50 -3.69
C GLY A 20 7.19 13.77 -2.64
N THR A 21 7.66 13.72 -1.40
CA THR A 21 6.92 13.17 -0.25
C THR A 21 5.59 13.90 -0.06
N LYS A 22 5.63 15.24 -0.02
CA LYS A 22 4.42 16.07 0.14
C LYS A 22 3.45 15.90 -1.02
N ALA A 23 3.94 15.79 -2.26
CA ALA A 23 3.10 15.58 -3.44
C ALA A 23 2.39 14.21 -3.41
N ASN A 24 3.10 13.15 -3.03
CA ASN A 24 2.53 11.82 -2.90
C ASN A 24 1.52 11.72 -1.74
N LEU A 25 1.82 12.34 -0.60
CA LEU A 25 0.87 12.42 0.51
C LEU A 25 -0.40 13.19 0.09
N ALA A 26 -0.25 14.32 -0.62
CA ALA A 26 -1.38 15.06 -1.17
C ALA A 26 -2.21 14.21 -2.14
N ARG A 27 -1.56 13.40 -3.00
CA ARG A 27 -2.24 12.49 -3.94
C ARG A 27 -3.16 11.51 -3.19
N ILE A 28 -2.66 10.86 -2.15
CA ILE A 28 -3.44 9.92 -1.33
C ILE A 28 -4.58 10.66 -0.59
N LEU A 29 -4.29 11.81 0.03
CA LEU A 29 -5.27 12.60 0.80
C LEU A 29 -6.38 13.21 -0.05
N MET A 30 -6.17 13.36 -1.35
CA MET A 30 -7.15 13.93 -2.29
C MET A 30 -7.90 12.87 -3.09
N GLN A 31 -7.56 11.59 -2.93
CA GLN A 31 -8.15 10.48 -3.68
C GLN A 31 -9.46 9.97 -3.05
N GLY A 32 -10.37 9.51 -3.92
CA GLY A 32 -11.58 8.77 -3.56
C GLY A 32 -12.64 9.58 -2.83
N LYS A 33 -13.59 8.87 -2.23
CA LYS A 33 -14.76 9.48 -1.55
C LYS A 33 -14.39 10.33 -0.33
N LEU A 34 -13.27 10.03 0.33
CA LEU A 34 -12.75 10.80 1.45
C LEU A 34 -11.77 11.91 1.02
N GLY A 35 -11.59 12.08 -0.28
CA GLY A 35 -10.66 13.06 -0.85
C GLY A 35 -10.89 14.48 -0.32
N GLY A 36 -9.83 15.07 0.21
CA GLY A 36 -9.87 16.44 0.76
C GLY A 36 -10.36 16.57 2.21
N THR A 37 -10.90 15.51 2.81
CA THR A 37 -11.41 15.53 4.19
C THR A 37 -10.32 15.42 5.26
N GLY A 38 -9.10 15.00 4.86
CA GLY A 38 -7.99 14.66 5.77
C GLY A 38 -8.12 13.28 6.40
N LYS A 39 -9.06 12.46 5.94
CA LYS A 39 -9.22 11.05 6.32
C LYS A 39 -8.80 10.17 5.16
N LEU A 40 -8.37 8.94 5.48
CA LEU A 40 -7.94 7.92 4.51
C LEU A 40 -8.70 6.64 4.74
N LEU A 41 -8.99 5.94 3.64
CA LEU A 41 -9.44 4.56 3.65
C LEU A 41 -8.63 3.82 2.59
N ILE A 42 -7.81 2.86 3.01
CA ILE A 42 -6.88 2.12 2.17
C ILE A 42 -7.33 0.66 2.14
N LEU A 43 -7.33 0.03 0.96
CA LEU A 43 -7.53 -1.40 0.81
C LEU A 43 -6.16 -2.10 0.88
N PRO A 44 -5.85 -2.84 1.96
CA PRO A 44 -4.67 -3.69 1.98
C PRO A 44 -5.05 -5.10 1.50
N VAL A 45 -4.27 -5.66 0.57
CA VAL A 45 -4.43 -7.05 0.13
C VAL A 45 -3.06 -7.70 0.05
N ASP A 46 -2.76 -8.56 1.02
CA ASP A 46 -1.56 -9.40 1.06
C ASP A 46 -1.91 -10.89 1.14
N GLN A 47 -3.20 -11.22 1.08
CA GLN A 47 -3.69 -12.58 0.94
C GLN A 47 -3.12 -13.22 -0.34
N GLY A 48 -2.99 -14.52 -0.32
CA GLY A 48 -2.34 -15.25 -1.41
C GLY A 48 -0.84 -15.41 -1.21
N PHE A 49 -0.19 -14.53 -0.45
CA PHE A 49 1.18 -14.68 0.03
C PHE A 49 1.22 -14.81 1.56
N GLU A 50 0.72 -13.81 2.29
CA GLU A 50 0.86 -13.73 3.75
C GLU A 50 -0.22 -14.52 4.48
N HIS A 51 -1.47 -14.24 4.27
CA HIS A 51 -2.57 -14.85 5.01
C HIS A 51 -3.17 -16.06 4.29
N GLY A 52 -2.72 -17.27 4.68
CA GLY A 52 -3.24 -18.55 4.21
C GLY A 52 -2.90 -18.88 2.76
N PRO A 53 -1.73 -18.53 2.25
CA PRO A 53 -1.34 -18.39 0.85
C PRO A 53 -2.48 -18.69 -0.15
N ALA A 54 -2.35 -19.54 -1.13
CA ALA A 54 -3.36 -19.72 -2.18
C ALA A 54 -4.82 -19.95 -1.70
N ARG A 55 -5.04 -20.44 -0.49
CA ARG A 55 -6.40 -20.76 0.01
C ARG A 55 -7.24 -19.54 0.39
N SER A 56 -6.62 -18.39 0.59
CA SER A 56 -7.32 -17.19 1.05
C SER A 56 -8.42 -16.72 0.10
N PHE A 57 -8.25 -16.94 -1.20
CA PHE A 57 -9.22 -16.54 -2.22
C PHE A 57 -10.22 -17.64 -2.61
N ALA A 58 -10.12 -18.84 -2.04
CA ALA A 58 -11.02 -19.94 -2.39
C ALA A 58 -12.53 -19.62 -2.22
N PRO A 59 -12.96 -18.87 -1.19
CA PRO A 59 -14.36 -18.44 -1.07
C PRO A 59 -14.80 -17.41 -2.12
N ASN A 60 -13.85 -16.69 -2.74
CA ASN A 60 -14.09 -15.72 -3.78
C ASN A 60 -13.00 -15.85 -4.87
N PRO A 61 -13.16 -16.81 -5.82
CA PRO A 61 -12.11 -17.14 -6.78
C PRO A 61 -11.66 -16.01 -7.70
N VAL A 62 -12.50 -14.99 -7.93
CA VAL A 62 -12.08 -13.80 -8.71
C VAL A 62 -10.96 -13.04 -8.02
N GLY A 63 -10.78 -13.21 -6.71
CA GLY A 63 -9.68 -12.63 -5.94
C GLY A 63 -8.30 -13.19 -6.27
N TYR A 64 -8.20 -14.29 -7.04
CA TYR A 64 -6.92 -14.77 -7.57
C TYR A 64 -6.36 -13.86 -8.66
N ASP A 65 -7.21 -13.05 -9.31
CA ASP A 65 -6.78 -12.03 -10.27
C ASP A 65 -6.44 -10.72 -9.53
N PRO A 66 -5.19 -10.23 -9.56
CA PRO A 66 -4.83 -8.94 -8.97
C PRO A 66 -5.65 -7.77 -9.47
N HIS A 67 -6.09 -7.77 -10.73
CA HIS A 67 -6.92 -6.71 -11.32
C HIS A 67 -8.24 -6.54 -10.57
N TYR A 68 -8.82 -7.61 -10.04
CA TYR A 68 -10.04 -7.55 -9.22
C TYR A 68 -9.88 -6.61 -8.03
N HIS A 69 -8.75 -6.65 -7.34
CA HIS A 69 -8.51 -5.84 -6.15
C HIS A 69 -8.29 -4.37 -6.48
N PHE A 70 -7.61 -4.07 -7.59
CA PHE A 70 -7.49 -2.71 -8.09
C PHE A 70 -8.88 -2.13 -8.42
N GLN A 71 -9.68 -2.86 -9.20
CA GLN A 71 -11.02 -2.43 -9.58
C GLN A 71 -11.92 -2.25 -8.35
N LEU A 72 -11.86 -3.17 -7.39
CA LEU A 72 -12.59 -3.07 -6.13
C LEU A 72 -12.24 -1.77 -5.37
N ALA A 73 -10.95 -1.43 -5.27
CA ALA A 73 -10.51 -0.22 -4.59
C ALA A 73 -10.97 1.05 -5.31
N ILE A 74 -10.97 1.05 -6.65
CA ILE A 74 -11.44 2.15 -7.49
C ILE A 74 -12.95 2.33 -7.35
N ASP A 75 -13.73 1.27 -7.49
CA ASP A 75 -15.20 1.31 -7.44
C ASP A 75 -15.72 1.71 -6.05
N ALA A 76 -15.04 1.24 -5.01
CA ALA A 76 -15.32 1.65 -3.64
C ALA A 76 -14.96 3.13 -3.37
N GLY A 77 -14.15 3.74 -4.23
CA GLY A 77 -13.68 5.11 -4.08
C GLY A 77 -12.72 5.30 -2.92
N LEU A 78 -11.76 4.38 -2.82
CA LEU A 78 -10.77 4.39 -1.73
C LEU A 78 -9.63 5.38 -1.98
N SER A 79 -8.88 5.68 -0.93
CA SER A 79 -7.76 6.63 -0.96
C SER A 79 -6.49 6.04 -1.59
N ALA A 80 -6.28 4.73 -1.43
CA ALA A 80 -5.15 4.01 -2.00
C ALA A 80 -5.42 2.49 -1.98
N PHE A 81 -4.63 1.76 -2.77
CA PHE A 81 -4.51 0.31 -2.76
C PHE A 81 -3.11 -0.10 -2.31
N ALA A 82 -3.01 -0.98 -1.31
CA ALA A 82 -1.75 -1.44 -0.75
C ALA A 82 -1.58 -2.95 -0.95
N SER A 83 -0.45 -3.39 -1.52
CA SER A 83 -0.25 -4.81 -1.81
C SER A 83 1.24 -5.16 -2.00
N PRO A 84 1.62 -6.46 -1.90
CA PRO A 84 2.95 -6.93 -2.24
C PRO A 84 3.31 -6.70 -3.71
N LEU A 85 4.63 -6.82 -4.01
CA LEU A 85 5.22 -6.48 -5.30
C LEU A 85 4.50 -7.13 -6.49
N GLY A 86 4.32 -8.45 -6.48
CA GLY A 86 3.69 -9.15 -7.60
C GLY A 86 2.25 -8.74 -7.88
N MET A 87 1.49 -8.38 -6.85
CA MET A 87 0.12 -7.88 -7.00
C MET A 87 0.11 -6.47 -7.60
N ILE A 88 0.96 -5.57 -7.11
CA ILE A 88 1.07 -4.21 -7.67
C ILE A 88 1.56 -4.28 -9.10
N GLU A 89 2.60 -5.06 -9.39
CA GLU A 89 3.20 -5.20 -10.72
C GLU A 89 2.19 -5.69 -11.78
N ALA A 90 1.33 -6.64 -11.41
CA ALA A 90 0.33 -7.19 -12.33
C ALA A 90 -0.72 -6.16 -12.79
N GLY A 91 -1.00 -5.12 -12.01
CA GLY A 91 -2.02 -4.12 -12.34
C GLY A 91 -1.51 -2.71 -12.55
N ALA A 92 -0.23 -2.42 -12.26
CA ALA A 92 0.30 -1.06 -12.27
C ALA A 92 0.14 -0.34 -13.61
N ASP A 93 0.33 -1.03 -14.73
CA ASP A 93 0.15 -0.46 -16.07
C ASP A 93 -1.35 -0.23 -16.37
N THR A 94 -2.17 -1.25 -16.18
CA THR A 94 -3.61 -1.21 -16.50
C THR A 94 -4.35 -0.11 -15.72
N PHE A 95 -4.00 0.08 -14.45
CA PHE A 95 -4.68 1.04 -13.56
C PHE A 95 -3.86 2.31 -13.28
N ALA A 96 -2.85 2.59 -14.12
CA ALA A 96 -2.00 3.76 -13.98
C ALA A 96 -2.82 5.06 -13.85
N GLY A 97 -2.56 5.81 -12.78
CA GLY A 97 -3.21 7.09 -12.52
C GLY A 97 -4.64 7.02 -11.98
N GLN A 98 -5.26 5.83 -11.88
CA GLN A 98 -6.63 5.69 -11.42
C GLN A 98 -6.75 5.63 -9.89
N ILE A 99 -5.75 5.05 -9.22
CA ILE A 99 -5.68 4.97 -7.77
C ILE A 99 -4.21 5.05 -7.31
N PRO A 100 -3.90 5.80 -6.23
CA PRO A 100 -2.59 5.74 -5.61
C PRO A 100 -2.29 4.33 -5.09
N THR A 101 -1.08 3.82 -5.36
CA THR A 101 -0.63 2.52 -4.88
C THR A 101 0.41 2.67 -3.76
N ILE A 102 0.41 1.70 -2.85
CA ILE A 102 1.36 1.58 -1.75
C ILE A 102 2.00 0.19 -1.86
N LEU A 103 3.31 0.15 -2.09
CA LEU A 103 4.03 -1.12 -2.16
C LEU A 103 4.36 -1.63 -0.76
N LYS A 104 3.85 -2.81 -0.39
CA LYS A 104 4.31 -3.53 0.79
C LYS A 104 5.64 -4.18 0.48
N VAL A 105 6.72 -3.72 1.13
CA VAL A 105 8.11 -4.11 0.78
C VAL A 105 8.64 -5.27 1.60
N ASN A 106 7.95 -5.67 2.69
CA ASN A 106 8.28 -6.90 3.42
C ASN A 106 7.03 -7.75 3.66
N SER A 107 7.22 -9.05 3.79
CA SER A 107 6.12 -10.01 3.95
C SER A 107 6.58 -11.28 4.68
N ALA A 108 5.62 -11.93 5.34
CA ALA A 108 5.74 -13.27 5.87
C ALA A 108 4.66 -14.16 5.25
N ASN A 109 4.56 -15.41 5.69
CA ASN A 109 3.41 -16.24 5.40
C ASN A 109 2.90 -16.94 6.67
N SER A 110 1.62 -17.32 6.66
CA SER A 110 0.97 -17.93 7.82
C SER A 110 1.45 -19.35 8.17
N LEU A 111 2.34 -19.91 7.36
CA LEU A 111 2.98 -21.20 7.64
C LEU A 111 4.23 -21.03 8.52
N ALA A 112 4.76 -19.81 8.62
CA ALA A 112 5.90 -19.50 9.48
C ALA A 112 5.51 -19.63 10.96
N ARG A 113 6.42 -20.17 11.76
CA ARG A 113 6.23 -20.33 13.21
C ARG A 113 6.66 -19.12 14.02
N ILE A 114 7.54 -18.31 13.46
CA ILE A 114 8.06 -17.08 14.07
C ILE A 114 7.39 -15.85 13.47
N LYS A 115 7.35 -14.78 14.24
CA LYS A 115 6.87 -13.46 13.78
C LYS A 115 8.03 -12.68 13.21
N ASP A 116 8.31 -12.94 11.95
CA ASP A 116 9.37 -12.32 11.18
C ASP A 116 8.84 -11.88 9.81
N GLN A 117 9.56 -11.00 9.15
CA GLN A 117 9.22 -10.50 7.81
C GLN A 117 10.46 -10.58 6.93
N ALA A 118 10.31 -11.02 5.71
CA ALA A 118 11.38 -10.97 4.71
C ALA A 118 11.15 -9.78 3.77
N VAL A 119 12.21 -9.09 3.39
CA VAL A 119 12.15 -8.06 2.34
C VAL A 119 11.79 -8.73 1.01
N THR A 120 10.67 -8.34 0.43
CA THR A 120 10.10 -8.92 -0.80
C THR A 120 9.90 -7.90 -1.91
N GLY A 121 10.27 -6.66 -1.68
CA GLY A 121 10.25 -5.56 -2.64
C GLY A 121 11.23 -4.48 -2.21
N SER A 122 11.48 -3.53 -3.08
CA SER A 122 12.44 -2.45 -2.86
C SER A 122 11.81 -1.07 -3.10
N VAL A 123 12.48 -0.02 -2.62
CA VAL A 123 12.13 1.37 -2.95
C VAL A 123 12.24 1.60 -4.46
N GLN A 124 13.21 0.98 -5.12
CA GLN A 124 13.36 1.07 -6.58
C GLN A 124 12.16 0.46 -7.30
N ASP A 125 11.61 -0.65 -6.80
CA ASP A 125 10.37 -1.23 -7.34
C ASP A 125 9.19 -0.28 -7.17
N ALA A 126 9.05 0.33 -5.99
CA ALA A 126 8.00 1.31 -5.75
C ALA A 126 8.08 2.51 -6.72
N LEU A 127 9.30 3.00 -6.97
CA LEU A 127 9.53 4.11 -7.89
C LEU A 127 9.21 3.74 -9.34
N ARG A 128 9.70 2.59 -9.83
CA ARG A 128 9.43 2.15 -11.22
C ARG A 128 7.96 1.85 -11.48
N LEU A 129 7.22 1.42 -10.45
CA LEU A 129 5.78 1.13 -10.53
C LEU A 129 4.90 2.36 -10.25
N GLY A 130 5.50 3.52 -9.99
CA GLY A 130 4.78 4.76 -9.73
C GLY A 130 3.99 4.77 -8.43
N CYS A 131 4.40 3.97 -7.44
CA CYS A 131 3.77 3.93 -6.13
C CYS A 131 3.88 5.29 -5.41
N SER A 132 2.86 5.64 -4.67
CA SER A 132 2.83 6.88 -3.89
C SER A 132 3.45 6.74 -2.50
N ALA A 133 3.61 5.52 -2.00
CA ALA A 133 4.22 5.20 -0.73
C ALA A 133 4.71 3.76 -0.69
N ILE A 134 5.50 3.44 0.34
CA ILE A 134 5.81 2.06 0.73
C ILE A 134 5.15 1.75 2.06
N GLY A 135 4.84 0.46 2.28
CA GLY A 135 4.37 -0.09 3.54
C GLY A 135 5.40 -1.07 4.07
N PHE A 136 5.69 -0.98 5.35
CA PHE A 136 6.63 -1.84 6.04
C PHE A 136 6.03 -2.36 7.35
N THR A 137 6.12 -3.66 7.59
CA THR A 137 5.61 -4.30 8.79
C THR A 137 6.75 -4.55 9.77
N ILE A 138 6.56 -4.12 11.02
CA ILE A 138 7.45 -4.43 12.13
C ILE A 138 6.60 -5.04 13.24
N TYR A 139 7.08 -6.08 13.90
CA TYR A 139 6.44 -6.66 15.08
C TYR A 139 7.21 -6.27 16.35
N PRO A 140 6.88 -5.16 17.03
CA PRO A 140 7.50 -4.80 18.29
C PRO A 140 7.31 -5.92 19.32
N GLY A 141 8.42 -6.35 19.95
CA GLY A 141 8.41 -7.46 20.91
C GLY A 141 8.63 -8.85 20.30
N ALA A 142 8.77 -8.98 18.97
CA ALA A 142 9.25 -10.21 18.35
C ALA A 142 10.76 -10.35 18.53
N ASP A 143 11.28 -11.58 18.48
CA ASP A 143 12.71 -11.84 18.61
C ASP A 143 13.53 -11.15 17.51
N GLU A 144 12.97 -11.08 16.30
CA GLU A 144 13.58 -10.46 15.11
C GLU A 144 13.28 -8.97 14.93
N GLN A 145 12.71 -8.29 15.96
CA GLN A 145 12.29 -6.91 15.84
C GLN A 145 13.41 -5.94 15.41
N PHE A 146 14.63 -6.17 15.88
CA PHE A 146 15.74 -5.28 15.56
C PHE A 146 16.21 -5.48 14.11
N ALA A 147 16.24 -6.71 13.61
CA ALA A 147 16.53 -6.98 12.21
C ALA A 147 15.52 -6.29 11.29
N MET A 148 14.22 -6.41 11.60
CA MET A 148 13.15 -5.71 10.86
C MET A 148 13.26 -4.18 10.93
N MET A 149 13.87 -3.61 11.96
CA MET A 149 14.06 -2.16 12.08
C MET A 149 15.30 -1.67 11.35
N GLU A 150 16.28 -2.54 11.09
CA GLU A 150 17.52 -2.23 10.36
C GLU A 150 17.32 -2.28 8.84
N GLU A 151 16.31 -3.00 8.34
CA GLU A 151 15.93 -3.09 6.92
C GLU A 151 15.40 -1.74 6.36
#